data_7fad2676046c51186a004510cb7d799d
#
_entry.id   7fad2676046c51186a004510cb7d799d
#
_cell.length_a   1.000
_cell.length_b   1.000
_cell.length_c   1.000
_cell.angle_alpha   90.00
_cell.angle_beta   90.00
_cell.angle_gamma   90.00
#
_symmetry.space_group_name_H-M   'P 1'
#
loop_
_entity.id
_entity.type
_entity.pdbx_description
1 polymer ?
#
loop_
_entity_poly.entity_id
_entity_poly.type
_entity_poly.pdbx_seq_one_letter_code
_entity_poly.pdbx_strand_id
1 'polypeptide(L)'
;DLSDFSDKDDFLEACAELHKDEQDPEYMFQDYENIPEAFISESWLSEKFFEVRDAIEKLSETEQEAFFVWCDHQSHDISEEDVDDLISSFEDDYQGEYKDEEDYAYEIVEECYDLPEFAKTYFDYSAFARDLFMTDYWMEDGYVFRCV
;
A
#
# COMPACT_ATOMS: atom_id res chain seq x y z
N ASP A 1 14.65 -8.86 15.47
CA ASP A 1 13.74 -8.46 14.39
C ASP A 1 12.81 -7.34 14.90
N LEU A 2 12.50 -6.33 14.06
CA LEU A 2 11.60 -5.24 14.48
C LEU A 2 10.17 -5.70 14.73
N SER A 3 9.78 -6.84 14.16
CA SER A 3 8.47 -7.46 14.42
C SER A 3 8.31 -8.00 15.85
N ASP A 4 9.41 -8.16 16.59
CA ASP A 4 9.40 -8.68 17.97
C ASP A 4 9.05 -7.59 19.02
N PHE A 5 8.94 -6.33 18.60
CA PHE A 5 8.73 -5.18 19.48
C PHE A 5 7.37 -4.51 19.24
N SER A 6 6.75 -4.06 20.33
CA SER A 6 5.45 -3.42 20.30
C SER A 6 5.50 -1.96 19.84
N ASP A 7 6.56 -1.27 20.23
CA ASP A 7 6.78 0.15 19.91
C ASP A 7 8.28 0.49 19.91
N LYS A 8 8.60 1.75 19.60
CA LYS A 8 9.97 2.24 19.52
C LYS A 8 10.68 2.24 20.88
N ASP A 9 9.95 2.53 21.95
CA ASP A 9 10.52 2.57 23.31
C ASP A 9 10.94 1.17 23.76
N ASP A 10 10.10 0.17 23.53
CA ASP A 10 10.38 -1.25 23.78
C ASP A 10 11.62 -1.72 22.99
N PHE A 11 11.71 -1.35 21.71
CA PHE A 11 12.87 -1.63 20.88
C PHE A 11 14.16 -0.95 21.41
N LEU A 12 14.10 0.34 21.79
CA LEU A 12 15.24 1.07 22.30
C LEU A 12 15.68 0.56 23.68
N GLU A 13 14.75 0.13 24.54
CA GLU A 13 15.05 -0.51 25.82
C GLU A 13 15.82 -1.83 25.63
N ALA A 14 15.40 -2.65 24.66
CA ALA A 14 16.11 -3.88 24.29
C ALA A 14 17.52 -3.59 23.73
N CYS A 15 17.68 -2.54 22.91
CA CYS A 15 18.98 -2.10 22.43
C CYS A 15 19.88 -1.64 23.58
N ALA A 16 19.36 -0.86 24.52
CA ALA A 16 20.09 -0.38 25.68
C ALA A 16 20.55 -1.53 26.59
N GLU A 17 19.73 -2.56 26.79
CA GLU A 17 20.10 -3.73 27.56
C GLU A 17 21.22 -4.55 26.89
N LEU A 18 21.23 -4.64 25.57
CA LEU A 18 22.29 -5.29 24.81
C LEU A 18 23.62 -4.54 24.91
N HIS A 19 23.59 -3.21 25.00
CA HIS A 19 24.74 -2.32 25.01
C HIS A 19 24.99 -1.68 26.37
N LYS A 20 24.51 -2.27 27.45
CA LYS A 20 24.61 -1.75 28.83
C LYS A 20 26.01 -1.45 29.33
N ASP A 21 27.03 -2.04 28.73
CA ASP A 21 28.43 -1.83 29.04
C ASP A 21 29.06 -0.66 28.28
N GLU A 22 28.31 -0.01 27.37
CA GLU A 22 28.75 1.11 26.53
C GLU A 22 28.21 2.44 27.08
N GLN A 23 29.06 3.48 27.05
CA GLN A 23 28.62 4.84 27.34
C GLN A 23 28.15 5.51 26.05
N ASP A 24 26.85 5.81 25.95
CA ASP A 24 26.23 6.50 24.80
C ASP A 24 26.37 5.70 23.48
N PRO A 25 25.74 4.51 23.37
CA PRO A 25 25.86 3.69 22.18
C PRO A 25 25.15 4.32 20.99
N GLU A 26 25.81 4.32 19.82
CA GLU A 26 25.20 4.71 18.55
C GLU A 26 24.59 3.47 17.91
N TYR A 27 23.29 3.56 17.54
CA TYR A 27 22.60 2.50 16.82
C TYR A 27 22.62 2.76 15.32
N MET A 28 23.01 1.74 14.54
CA MET A 28 23.06 1.81 13.07
C MET A 28 22.25 0.67 12.48
N PHE A 29 21.35 1.01 11.55
CA PHE A 29 20.53 0.06 10.79
C PHE A 29 21.24 -0.21 9.45
N GLN A 30 21.93 -1.35 9.34
CA GLN A 30 22.74 -1.68 8.16
C GLN A 30 22.02 -2.53 7.13
N ASP A 31 21.15 -3.44 7.60
CA ASP A 31 20.36 -4.34 6.75
C ASP A 31 18.89 -4.29 7.17
N TYR A 32 18.08 -3.68 6.36
CA TYR A 32 16.62 -3.69 6.54
C TYR A 32 15.94 -4.06 5.22
N GLU A 33 14.98 -4.97 5.32
CA GLU A 33 14.19 -5.45 4.20
C GLU A 33 12.71 -5.18 4.47
N ASN A 34 11.96 -4.89 3.41
CA ASN A 34 10.51 -4.68 3.46
C ASN A 34 10.05 -3.50 4.36
N ILE A 35 10.91 -2.52 4.57
CA ILE A 35 10.58 -1.28 5.28
C ILE A 35 10.78 -0.12 4.31
N PRO A 36 9.75 0.71 4.05
CA PRO A 36 9.90 1.90 3.20
C PRO A 36 10.95 2.87 3.76
N GLU A 37 11.72 3.49 2.89
CA GLU A 37 12.78 4.46 3.24
C GLU A 37 12.25 5.67 4.05
N ALA A 38 10.95 5.97 3.95
CA ALA A 38 10.29 6.98 4.75
C ALA A 38 10.34 6.71 6.26
N PHE A 39 10.52 5.45 6.68
CA PHE A 39 10.51 5.05 8.11
C PHE A 39 11.86 4.75 8.69
N ILE A 40 12.87 4.45 7.87
CA ILE A 40 14.17 3.99 8.35
C ILE A 40 15.30 4.55 7.51
N SER A 41 16.40 4.91 8.17
CA SER A 41 17.69 5.20 7.55
C SER A 41 18.81 4.58 8.40
N GLU A 42 20.05 4.71 7.97
CA GLU A 42 21.22 4.15 8.68
C GLU A 42 21.26 4.49 10.19
N SER A 43 20.79 5.66 10.58
CA SER A 43 20.85 6.15 11.97
C SER A 43 19.50 6.61 12.55
N TRP A 44 18.40 6.34 11.85
CA TRP A 44 17.09 6.86 12.24
C TRP A 44 15.98 5.84 11.97
N LEU A 45 15.04 5.76 12.92
CA LEU A 45 13.80 5.00 12.83
C LEU A 45 12.64 5.93 13.22
N SER A 46 11.62 5.99 12.35
CA SER A 46 10.42 6.81 12.59
C SER A 46 9.70 6.40 13.86
N GLU A 47 9.17 7.37 14.57
CA GLU A 47 8.24 7.17 15.70
C GLU A 47 6.96 6.45 15.24
N LYS A 48 6.50 6.76 14.02
CA LYS A 48 5.27 6.19 13.42
C LYS A 48 5.44 4.78 12.85
N PHE A 49 6.66 4.26 12.74
CA PHE A 49 6.90 2.95 12.11
C PHE A 49 6.00 1.84 12.68
N PHE A 50 5.95 1.72 13.99
CA PHE A 50 5.18 0.66 14.66
C PHE A 50 3.68 0.86 14.50
N GLU A 51 3.19 2.10 14.58
CA GLU A 51 1.79 2.44 14.35
C GLU A 51 1.34 2.08 12.93
N VAL A 52 2.13 2.46 11.94
CA VAL A 52 1.85 2.15 10.53
C VAL A 52 1.93 0.65 10.26
N ARG A 53 2.94 -0.04 10.80
CA ARG A 53 3.06 -1.51 10.72
C ARG A 53 1.80 -2.18 11.24
N ASP A 54 1.37 -1.85 12.45
CA ASP A 54 0.22 -2.48 13.11
C ASP A 54 -1.11 -2.18 12.39
N ALA A 55 -1.19 -1.03 11.73
CA ALA A 55 -2.35 -0.68 10.91
C ALA A 55 -2.37 -1.47 9.59
N ILE A 56 -1.23 -1.54 8.90
CA ILE A 56 -1.10 -2.24 7.61
C ILE A 56 -1.23 -3.76 7.78
N GLU A 57 -0.77 -4.35 8.89
CA GLU A 57 -0.91 -5.80 9.17
C GLU A 57 -2.37 -6.30 9.18
N LYS A 58 -3.34 -5.40 9.30
CA LYS A 58 -4.77 -5.72 9.19
C LYS A 58 -5.23 -5.96 7.75
N LEU A 59 -4.48 -5.47 6.78
CA LEU A 59 -4.69 -5.69 5.36
C LEU A 59 -4.11 -7.05 4.93
N SER A 60 -4.66 -7.64 3.89
CA SER A 60 -4.06 -8.81 3.25
C SER A 60 -2.71 -8.46 2.61
N GLU A 61 -1.86 -9.45 2.32
CA GLU A 61 -0.55 -9.20 1.67
C GLU A 61 -0.69 -8.41 0.35
N THR A 62 -1.68 -8.76 -0.47
CA THR A 62 -1.96 -8.05 -1.73
C THR A 62 -2.40 -6.60 -1.49
N GLU A 63 -3.24 -6.36 -0.49
CA GLU A 63 -3.68 -5.00 -0.14
C GLU A 63 -2.56 -4.17 0.46
N GLN A 64 -1.62 -4.76 1.19
CA GLN A 64 -0.43 -4.06 1.70
C GLN A 64 0.44 -3.56 0.54
N GLU A 65 0.70 -4.39 -0.46
CA GLU A 65 1.45 -3.99 -1.65
C GLU A 65 0.71 -2.88 -2.42
N ALA A 66 -0.59 -3.07 -2.65
CA ALA A 66 -1.43 -2.07 -3.32
C ALA A 66 -1.49 -0.74 -2.57
N PHE A 67 -1.53 -0.76 -1.23
CA PHE A 67 -1.53 0.44 -0.39
C PHE A 67 -0.27 1.28 -0.60
N PHE A 68 0.90 0.66 -0.67
CA PHE A 68 2.15 1.40 -0.93
C PHE A 68 2.19 1.98 -2.35
N VAL A 69 1.71 1.23 -3.37
CA VAL A 69 1.57 1.74 -4.74
C VAL A 69 0.63 2.95 -4.77
N TRP A 70 -0.51 2.88 -4.08
CA TRP A 70 -1.46 3.98 -3.98
C TRP A 70 -0.87 5.21 -3.28
N CYS A 71 -0.18 5.03 -2.15
CA CYS A 71 0.49 6.12 -1.44
C CYS A 71 1.55 6.80 -2.29
N ASP A 72 2.37 6.04 -3.01
CA ASP A 72 3.43 6.58 -3.88
C ASP A 72 2.83 7.38 -5.05
N HIS A 73 1.82 6.82 -5.72
CA HIS A 73 1.13 7.48 -6.84
C HIS A 73 0.46 8.80 -6.41
N GLN A 74 -0.21 8.82 -5.27
CA GLN A 74 -0.88 10.00 -4.73
C GLN A 74 0.08 10.98 -4.02
N SER A 75 1.34 10.58 -3.84
CA SER A 75 2.37 11.33 -3.12
C SER A 75 2.02 11.57 -1.64
N HIS A 76 1.39 10.58 -1.00
CA HIS A 76 1.13 10.61 0.43
C HIS A 76 2.40 10.37 1.24
N ASP A 77 2.58 11.15 2.28
CA ASP A 77 3.68 10.96 3.24
C ASP A 77 3.20 10.13 4.44
N ILE A 78 3.36 8.80 4.34
CA ILE A 78 2.96 7.84 5.38
C ILE A 78 3.72 8.04 6.71
N SER A 79 4.81 8.79 6.73
CA SER A 79 5.54 9.13 7.94
C SER A 79 4.96 10.34 8.69
N GLU A 80 4.14 11.15 8.02
CA GLU A 80 3.57 12.38 8.57
C GLU A 80 2.04 12.32 8.70
N GLU A 81 1.35 11.70 7.71
CA GLU A 81 -0.10 11.62 7.66
C GLU A 81 -0.66 10.57 8.65
N ASP A 82 -1.95 10.66 8.97
CA ASP A 82 -2.65 9.69 9.81
C ASP A 82 -2.88 8.39 9.02
N VAL A 83 -2.37 7.27 9.52
CA VAL A 83 -2.41 6.00 8.79
C VAL A 83 -3.84 5.41 8.69
N ASP A 84 -4.68 5.61 9.70
CA ASP A 84 -6.05 5.10 9.67
C ASP A 84 -6.88 5.87 8.64
N ASP A 85 -6.67 7.19 8.50
CA ASP A 85 -7.29 8.02 7.46
C ASP A 85 -6.79 7.61 6.06
N LEU A 86 -5.49 7.32 5.91
CA LEU A 86 -4.92 6.83 4.65
C LEU A 86 -5.50 5.47 4.24
N ILE A 87 -5.60 4.52 5.17
CA ILE A 87 -6.18 3.19 4.91
C ILE A 87 -7.65 3.33 4.50
N SER A 88 -8.41 4.17 5.19
CA SER A 88 -9.82 4.40 4.84
C SER A 88 -9.98 4.96 3.42
N SER A 89 -9.14 5.93 3.04
CA SER A 89 -9.15 6.49 1.68
C SER A 89 -8.69 5.47 0.63
N PHE A 90 -7.68 4.68 0.95
CA PHE A 90 -7.23 3.58 0.10
C PHE A 90 -8.35 2.55 -0.14
N GLU A 91 -9.05 2.13 0.91
CA GLU A 91 -10.16 1.15 0.81
C GLU A 91 -11.31 1.69 -0.05
N ASP A 92 -11.56 3.01 -0.02
CA ASP A 92 -12.57 3.66 -0.89
C ASP A 92 -12.14 3.68 -2.37
N ASP A 93 -10.84 3.78 -2.65
CA ASP A 93 -10.29 3.88 -4.00
C ASP A 93 -9.94 2.52 -4.61
N TYR A 94 -9.48 1.56 -3.81
CA TYR A 94 -8.98 0.27 -4.27
C TYR A 94 -10.08 -0.61 -4.85
N GLN A 95 -9.88 -1.09 -6.08
CA GLN A 95 -10.85 -1.91 -6.80
C GLN A 95 -10.44 -3.38 -6.93
N GLY A 96 -9.16 -3.69 -6.68
CA GLY A 96 -8.64 -5.05 -6.76
C GLY A 96 -7.39 -5.17 -7.65
N GLU A 97 -6.94 -6.42 -7.79
CA GLU A 97 -5.83 -6.81 -8.66
C GLU A 97 -6.37 -7.41 -9.95
N TYR A 98 -5.89 -6.93 -11.09
CA TYR A 98 -6.29 -7.35 -12.43
C TYR A 98 -5.05 -7.54 -13.29
N LYS A 99 -5.18 -8.40 -14.29
CA LYS A 99 -4.10 -8.68 -15.23
C LYS A 99 -3.77 -7.46 -16.10
N ASP A 100 -4.80 -6.76 -16.55
CA ASP A 100 -4.72 -5.56 -17.38
C ASP A 100 -6.03 -4.76 -17.29
N GLU A 101 -6.05 -3.56 -17.86
CA GLU A 101 -7.21 -2.66 -17.87
C GLU A 101 -8.43 -3.27 -18.58
N GLU A 102 -8.21 -4.12 -19.59
CA GLU A 102 -9.29 -4.78 -20.32
C GLU A 102 -9.97 -5.86 -19.46
N ASP A 103 -9.22 -6.57 -18.62
CA ASP A 103 -9.73 -7.55 -17.67
C ASP A 103 -10.67 -6.90 -16.64
N TYR A 104 -10.27 -5.75 -16.10
CA TYR A 104 -11.14 -4.94 -15.23
C TYR A 104 -12.39 -4.43 -15.95
N ALA A 105 -12.23 -3.91 -17.15
CA ALA A 105 -13.35 -3.44 -17.97
C ALA A 105 -14.36 -4.57 -18.30
N TYR A 106 -13.85 -5.79 -18.52
CA TYR A 106 -14.69 -6.96 -18.70
C TYR A 106 -15.55 -7.24 -17.46
N GLU A 107 -14.95 -7.22 -16.26
CA GLU A 107 -15.70 -7.43 -15.01
C GLU A 107 -16.76 -6.35 -14.78
N ILE A 108 -16.43 -5.09 -15.01
CA ILE A 108 -17.39 -3.97 -14.94
C ILE A 108 -18.57 -4.19 -15.86
N VAL A 109 -18.33 -4.66 -17.09
CA VAL A 109 -19.43 -4.95 -18.04
C VAL A 109 -20.29 -6.10 -17.56
N GLU A 110 -19.69 -7.17 -17.03
CA GLU A 110 -20.43 -8.36 -16.53
C GLU A 110 -21.27 -8.04 -15.28
N GLU A 111 -20.75 -7.20 -14.38
CA GLU A 111 -21.41 -6.89 -13.11
C GLU A 111 -22.41 -5.73 -13.21
N CYS A 112 -22.07 -4.69 -13.97
CA CYS A 112 -22.83 -3.44 -13.98
C CYS A 112 -23.80 -3.31 -15.15
N TYR A 113 -23.60 -4.08 -16.23
CA TYR A 113 -24.38 -3.95 -17.45
C TYR A 113 -25.03 -5.28 -17.87
N ASP A 114 -26.34 -5.27 -18.06
CA ASP A 114 -27.09 -6.43 -18.56
C ASP A 114 -27.06 -6.44 -20.09
N LEU A 115 -25.93 -6.86 -20.67
CA LEU A 115 -25.77 -6.99 -22.11
C LEU A 115 -26.26 -8.36 -22.58
N PRO A 116 -27.11 -8.43 -23.65
CA PRO A 116 -27.43 -9.68 -24.31
C PRO A 116 -26.16 -10.39 -24.82
N GLU A 117 -26.16 -11.73 -24.78
CA GLU A 117 -25.01 -12.55 -25.24
C GLU A 117 -24.52 -12.17 -26.65
N PHE A 118 -25.45 -11.84 -27.55
CA PHE A 118 -25.10 -11.38 -28.89
C PHE A 118 -24.29 -10.05 -28.85
N ALA A 119 -24.68 -9.12 -27.98
CA ALA A 119 -23.98 -7.83 -27.85
C ALA A 119 -22.58 -7.99 -27.21
N LYS A 120 -22.42 -8.90 -26.23
CA LYS A 120 -21.13 -9.20 -25.62
C LYS A 120 -20.10 -9.69 -26.64
N THR A 121 -20.53 -10.48 -27.63
CA THR A 121 -19.65 -11.00 -28.71
C THR A 121 -19.03 -9.90 -29.55
N TYR A 122 -19.70 -8.75 -29.69
CA TYR A 122 -19.26 -7.62 -30.52
C TYR A 122 -18.88 -6.39 -29.71
N PHE A 123 -18.88 -6.50 -28.39
CA PHE A 123 -18.49 -5.39 -27.51
C PHE A 123 -16.99 -5.15 -27.57
N ASP A 124 -16.59 -3.91 -27.76
CA ASP A 124 -15.19 -3.51 -27.81
C ASP A 124 -14.69 -3.19 -26.38
N TYR A 125 -14.27 -4.23 -25.66
CA TYR A 125 -13.75 -4.13 -24.29
C TYR A 125 -12.50 -3.25 -24.23
N SER A 126 -11.65 -3.27 -25.24
CA SER A 126 -10.43 -2.47 -25.30
C SER A 126 -10.75 -0.96 -25.41
N ALA A 127 -11.74 -0.60 -26.23
CA ALA A 127 -12.20 0.79 -26.32
C ALA A 127 -12.87 1.24 -25.02
N PHE A 128 -13.67 0.39 -24.40
CA PHE A 128 -14.32 0.69 -23.13
C PHE A 128 -13.30 0.82 -21.98
N ALA A 129 -12.32 -0.07 -21.88
CA ALA A 129 -11.22 0.02 -20.94
C ALA A 129 -10.49 1.37 -21.06
N ARG A 130 -10.09 1.72 -22.28
CA ARG A 130 -9.41 3.00 -22.53
C ARG A 130 -10.23 4.20 -22.02
N ASP A 131 -11.55 4.19 -22.24
CA ASP A 131 -12.41 5.29 -21.82
C ASP A 131 -12.55 5.32 -20.27
N LEU A 132 -12.66 4.17 -19.59
CA LEU A 132 -12.67 4.06 -18.14
C LEU A 132 -11.37 4.60 -17.50
N PHE A 133 -10.22 4.17 -18.02
CA PHE A 133 -8.91 4.55 -17.49
C PHE A 133 -8.42 5.93 -17.96
N MET A 134 -9.21 6.63 -18.78
CA MET A 134 -8.94 8.01 -19.13
C MET A 134 -9.37 9.00 -18.05
N THR A 135 -10.41 8.69 -17.27
CA THR A 135 -11.02 9.63 -16.32
C THR A 135 -11.40 9.04 -14.96
N ASP A 136 -11.80 7.77 -14.91
CA ASP A 136 -12.48 7.21 -13.73
C ASP A 136 -11.57 6.30 -12.90
N TYR A 137 -10.58 5.68 -13.53
CA TYR A 137 -9.68 4.74 -12.88
C TYR A 137 -8.24 4.92 -13.36
N TRP A 138 -7.30 4.42 -12.56
CA TRP A 138 -5.91 4.24 -12.95
C TRP A 138 -5.42 2.88 -12.49
N MET A 139 -4.36 2.37 -13.13
CA MET A 139 -3.78 1.06 -12.85
C MET A 139 -2.26 1.17 -12.76
N GLU A 140 -1.68 0.55 -11.73
CA GLU A 140 -0.24 0.43 -11.57
C GLU A 140 0.08 -0.91 -10.90
N ASP A 141 1.10 -1.60 -11.39
CA ASP A 141 1.55 -2.93 -10.92
C ASP A 141 0.45 -4.02 -10.83
N GLY A 142 -0.60 -3.89 -11.64
CA GLY A 142 -1.74 -4.82 -11.62
C GLY A 142 -2.87 -4.40 -10.68
N TYR A 143 -2.71 -3.36 -9.89
CA TYR A 143 -3.72 -2.85 -8.98
C TYR A 143 -4.53 -1.73 -9.62
N VAL A 144 -5.85 -1.80 -9.50
CA VAL A 144 -6.78 -0.82 -10.04
C VAL A 144 -7.33 0.06 -8.92
N PHE A 145 -7.37 1.36 -9.17
CA PHE A 145 -7.86 2.36 -8.24
C PHE A 145 -8.78 3.36 -8.94
N ARG A 146 -9.72 3.90 -8.18
CA ARG A 146 -10.58 4.98 -8.63
C ARG A 146 -9.83 6.30 -8.65
N CYS A 147 -10.09 7.14 -9.66
CA CYS A 147 -9.68 8.54 -9.64
C CYS A 147 -10.63 9.34 -8.72
N VAL A 148 -10.07 10.08 -7.80
CA VAL A 148 -10.84 10.97 -6.89
C VAL A 148 -10.92 12.37 -7.47
#